data_f5a8c80feab9ed527232c9d933c55cb9
#
_entry.id   f5a8c80feab9ed527232c9d933c55cb9
#
_cell.length_a   1.000
_cell.length_b   1.000
_cell.length_c   1.000
_cell.angle_alpha   90.00
_cell.angle_beta   90.00
_cell.angle_gamma   90.00
#
_symmetry.space_group_name_H-M   'P 1'
#
loop_
_entity.id
_entity.type
_entity.pdbx_description
1 polymer ?
#
loop_
_entity_poly.entity_id
_entity_poly.type
_entity_poly.pdbx_seq_one_letter_code
_entity_poly.pdbx_strand_id
1 'polypeptide(L)'
;VDTGAKILANSKEEKITEGLDGLRERLKTYYEIGARFTKWRGVYIISEKYPSKMSISANAHALARYSALAQECGMVPIVEPEVLMEGNHSADDCYKKTSEVIKKCFDELELNKVDLKAVTLKPNMILPGSSSDEKISNEEIAKLTVKCLKESVPSEVPGIAFLSGGQTDIEATENLNLI
;
A
#
# COMPACT_ATOMS: atom_id res chain seq x y z
N VAL A 1 -11.98 1.88 0.95
CA VAL A 1 -13.16 2.19 1.72
C VAL A 1 -14.16 1.03 1.63
N ASP A 2 -15.21 1.05 0.87
CA ASP A 2 -16.37 0.17 1.09
C ASP A 2 -16.81 -0.68 -0.13
N THR A 3 -16.17 -0.56 -1.27
CA THR A 3 -16.58 -1.25 -2.50
C THR A 3 -15.71 -2.47 -2.83
N GLY A 4 -14.42 -2.40 -2.54
CA GLY A 4 -13.48 -3.50 -2.71
C GLY A 4 -12.79 -3.55 -4.07
N ALA A 5 -11.89 -4.53 -4.22
CA ALA A 5 -11.07 -4.70 -5.41
C ALA A 5 -11.79 -5.55 -6.48
N LYS A 6 -11.65 -5.14 -7.73
CA LYS A 6 -12.14 -5.82 -8.93
C LYS A 6 -10.99 -6.07 -9.90
N ILE A 7 -11.20 -6.92 -10.89
CA ILE A 7 -10.23 -7.09 -11.97
C ILE A 7 -10.07 -5.77 -12.72
N LEU A 8 -8.83 -5.34 -12.89
CA LEU A 8 -8.50 -4.16 -13.68
C LEU A 8 -8.84 -4.44 -15.15
N ALA A 9 -9.60 -3.54 -15.77
CA ALA A 9 -9.99 -3.68 -17.17
C ALA A 9 -8.75 -3.88 -18.06
N ASN A 10 -8.85 -4.79 -19.01
CA ASN A 10 -7.76 -5.23 -19.89
C ASN A 10 -6.59 -5.95 -19.19
N SER A 11 -6.73 -6.31 -17.91
CA SER A 11 -5.84 -7.26 -17.24
C SER A 11 -6.57 -8.56 -16.91
N LYS A 12 -5.82 -9.66 -16.79
CA LYS A 12 -6.39 -10.97 -16.41
C LYS A 12 -6.32 -11.21 -14.90
N GLU A 13 -5.35 -10.63 -14.23
CA GLU A 13 -4.98 -10.97 -12.85
C GLU A 13 -4.88 -9.74 -11.94
N GLU A 14 -4.51 -8.59 -12.50
CA GLU A 14 -4.33 -7.38 -11.71
C GLU A 14 -5.68 -6.80 -11.27
N LYS A 15 -5.67 -6.15 -10.13
CA LYS A 15 -6.87 -5.58 -9.51
C LYS A 15 -6.78 -4.06 -9.38
N ILE A 16 -7.94 -3.44 -9.38
CA ILE A 16 -8.16 -2.04 -9.01
C ILE A 16 -9.21 -1.98 -7.90
N THR A 17 -8.99 -1.15 -6.92
CA THR A 17 -10.01 -0.89 -5.90
C THR A 17 -10.99 0.15 -6.42
N GLU A 18 -12.27 -0.20 -6.42
CA GLU A 18 -13.37 0.68 -6.83
C GLU A 18 -13.96 1.41 -5.62
N GLY A 19 -14.83 2.40 -5.89
CA GLY A 19 -15.56 3.13 -4.87
C GLY A 19 -15.24 4.63 -4.78
N LEU A 20 -14.59 5.22 -5.81
CA LEU A 20 -14.40 6.67 -5.89
C LEU A 20 -15.70 7.41 -6.20
N ASP A 21 -16.58 6.80 -7.00
CA ASP A 21 -17.86 7.40 -7.35
C ASP A 21 -18.75 7.56 -6.11
N GLY A 22 -19.21 8.78 -5.87
CA GLY A 22 -20.01 9.13 -4.68
C GLY A 22 -19.25 9.03 -3.34
N LEU A 23 -17.93 8.86 -3.35
CA LEU A 23 -17.15 8.69 -2.13
C LEU A 23 -17.21 9.91 -1.22
N ARG A 24 -17.23 11.14 -1.78
CA ARG A 24 -17.32 12.38 -1.00
C ARG A 24 -18.53 12.37 -0.06
N GLU A 25 -19.69 11.97 -0.56
CA GLU A 25 -20.92 11.96 0.24
C GLU A 25 -20.89 10.85 1.31
N ARG A 26 -20.35 9.68 0.96
CA ARG A 26 -20.18 8.60 1.95
C ARG A 26 -19.20 8.97 3.06
N LEU A 27 -18.10 9.65 2.73
CA LEU A 27 -17.12 10.10 3.73
C LEU A 27 -17.72 11.14 4.70
N LYS A 28 -18.56 12.05 4.23
CA LYS A 28 -19.31 12.97 5.11
C LYS A 28 -20.18 12.20 6.11
N THR A 29 -20.95 11.23 5.62
CA THR A 29 -21.78 10.38 6.48
C THR A 29 -20.93 9.61 7.49
N TYR A 30 -19.80 9.04 7.07
CA TYR A 30 -18.89 8.33 7.99
C TYR A 30 -18.29 9.26 9.04
N TYR A 31 -17.93 10.48 8.66
CA TYR A 31 -17.45 11.48 9.63
C TYR A 31 -18.52 11.84 10.68
N GLU A 32 -19.77 12.03 10.25
CA GLU A 32 -20.91 12.36 11.12
C GLU A 32 -21.18 11.26 12.16
N ILE A 33 -21.03 9.99 11.81
CA ILE A 33 -21.17 8.86 12.73
C ILE A 33 -19.92 8.56 13.56
N GLY A 34 -18.88 9.39 13.48
CA GLY A 34 -17.72 9.35 14.35
C GLY A 34 -16.41 8.83 13.72
N ALA A 35 -16.36 8.47 12.45
CA ALA A 35 -15.12 8.10 11.80
C ALA A 35 -14.15 9.29 11.74
N ARG A 36 -12.85 9.03 11.97
CA ARG A 36 -11.79 10.05 11.92
C ARG A 36 -10.62 9.66 11.01
N PHE A 37 -10.57 8.41 10.60
CA PHE A 37 -9.65 7.93 9.57
C PHE A 37 -10.36 6.94 8.65
N THR A 38 -9.77 6.75 7.48
CA THR A 38 -10.26 5.83 6.45
C THR A 38 -9.09 5.00 5.94
N LYS A 39 -9.37 3.89 5.26
CA LYS A 39 -8.33 3.05 4.65
C LYS A 39 -8.72 2.67 3.22
N TRP A 40 -7.76 2.76 2.30
CA TRP A 40 -7.90 2.29 0.93
C TRP A 40 -6.70 1.44 0.55
N ARG A 41 -6.97 0.24 0.05
CA ARG A 41 -5.97 -0.75 -0.31
C ARG A 41 -5.86 -0.88 -1.82
N GLY A 42 -4.68 -0.66 -2.38
CA GLY A 42 -4.29 -1.08 -3.72
C GLY A 42 -3.42 -2.33 -3.62
N VAL A 43 -3.68 -3.36 -4.42
CA VAL A 43 -2.93 -4.61 -4.37
C VAL A 43 -2.18 -4.86 -5.67
N TYR A 44 -0.95 -5.37 -5.54
CA TYR A 44 -0.05 -5.63 -6.65
C TYR A 44 0.55 -7.03 -6.53
N ILE A 45 0.41 -7.83 -7.57
CA ILE A 45 1.05 -9.14 -7.68
C ILE A 45 2.44 -9.00 -8.33
N ILE A 46 3.37 -9.88 -7.99
CA ILE A 46 4.68 -9.96 -8.64
C ILE A 46 4.74 -11.19 -9.54
N SER A 47 5.11 -10.99 -10.80
CA SER A 47 5.48 -12.03 -11.75
C SER A 47 6.38 -11.44 -12.83
N GLU A 48 6.77 -12.21 -13.85
CA GLU A 48 7.54 -11.69 -15.00
C GLU A 48 6.88 -10.49 -15.70
N LYS A 49 5.54 -10.39 -15.66
CA LYS A 49 4.75 -9.37 -16.35
C LYS A 49 4.13 -8.34 -15.43
N TYR A 50 4.07 -8.62 -14.13
CA TYR A 50 3.35 -7.82 -13.15
C TYR A 50 4.23 -7.38 -11.98
N PRO A 51 3.88 -6.26 -11.31
CA PRO A 51 2.81 -5.35 -11.67
C PRO A 51 3.11 -4.59 -12.95
N SER A 52 2.07 -4.39 -13.78
CA SER A 52 2.17 -3.57 -14.99
C SER A 52 2.19 -2.08 -14.64
N LYS A 53 2.77 -1.26 -15.52
CA LYS A 53 2.71 0.21 -15.37
C LYS A 53 1.26 0.74 -15.29
N MET A 54 0.34 0.08 -15.99
CA MET A 54 -1.09 0.42 -15.95
C MET A 54 -1.65 0.21 -14.54
N SER A 55 -1.41 -0.94 -13.93
CA SER A 55 -1.87 -1.25 -12.58
C SER A 55 -1.26 -0.32 -11.53
N ILE A 56 0.06 -0.09 -11.61
CA ILE A 56 0.76 0.83 -10.70
C ILE A 56 0.16 2.23 -10.79
N SER A 57 0.01 2.78 -12.00
CA SER A 57 -0.52 4.14 -12.18
C SER A 57 -1.99 4.25 -11.77
N ALA A 58 -2.83 3.30 -12.13
CA ALA A 58 -4.26 3.34 -11.83
C ALA A 58 -4.52 3.27 -10.31
N ASN A 59 -3.85 2.34 -9.60
CA ASN A 59 -4.00 2.22 -8.16
C ASN A 59 -3.39 3.40 -7.41
N ALA A 60 -2.21 3.91 -7.81
CA ALA A 60 -1.61 5.09 -7.21
C ALA A 60 -2.51 6.31 -7.35
N HIS A 61 -3.10 6.53 -8.55
CA HIS A 61 -4.04 7.61 -8.78
C HIS A 61 -5.33 7.45 -7.93
N ALA A 62 -5.85 6.23 -7.80
CA ALA A 62 -7.02 5.97 -6.96
C ALA A 62 -6.71 6.25 -5.47
N LEU A 63 -5.54 5.83 -4.97
CA LEU A 63 -5.08 6.11 -3.61
C LEU A 63 -4.96 7.61 -3.35
N ALA A 64 -4.44 8.37 -4.30
CA ALA A 64 -4.30 9.82 -4.17
C ALA A 64 -5.65 10.54 -4.17
N ARG A 65 -6.55 10.21 -5.10
CA ARG A 65 -7.89 10.79 -5.15
C ARG A 65 -8.71 10.50 -3.90
N TYR A 66 -8.66 9.26 -3.42
CA TYR A 66 -9.29 8.87 -2.18
C TYR A 66 -8.76 9.67 -0.99
N SER A 67 -7.42 9.83 -0.90
CA SER A 67 -6.76 10.56 0.18
C SER A 67 -7.17 12.03 0.22
N ALA A 68 -7.21 12.69 -0.93
CA ALA A 68 -7.67 14.06 -1.04
C ALA A 68 -9.13 14.23 -0.57
N LEU A 69 -10.02 13.31 -0.94
CA LEU A 69 -11.41 13.30 -0.48
C LEU A 69 -11.52 13.04 1.03
N ALA A 70 -10.69 12.16 1.58
CA ALA A 70 -10.67 11.91 3.02
C ALA A 70 -10.25 13.16 3.81
N GLN A 71 -9.19 13.83 3.38
CA GLN A 71 -8.72 15.07 4.01
C GLN A 71 -9.73 16.23 3.88
N GLU A 72 -10.39 16.35 2.72
CA GLU A 72 -11.49 17.33 2.54
C GLU A 72 -12.60 17.13 3.57
N CYS A 73 -12.86 15.87 3.97
CA CYS A 73 -13.85 15.53 4.99
C CYS A 73 -13.30 15.55 6.43
N GLY A 74 -12.08 16.01 6.67
CA GLY A 74 -11.46 16.08 8.00
C GLY A 74 -11.04 14.72 8.57
N MET A 75 -10.77 13.71 7.70
CA MET A 75 -10.31 12.38 8.09
C MET A 75 -8.89 12.11 7.62
N VAL A 76 -8.15 11.34 8.41
CA VAL A 76 -6.80 10.87 8.06
C VAL A 76 -6.89 9.69 7.08
N PRO A 77 -6.32 9.76 5.87
CA PRO A 77 -6.23 8.63 4.98
C PRO A 77 -5.11 7.66 5.40
N ILE A 78 -5.44 6.40 5.57
CA ILE A 78 -4.49 5.30 5.60
C ILE A 78 -4.34 4.78 4.17
N VAL A 79 -3.15 4.98 3.61
CA VAL A 79 -2.79 4.65 2.24
C VAL A 79 -2.09 3.30 2.23
N GLU A 80 -2.70 2.29 1.60
CA GLU A 80 -2.23 0.90 1.65
C GLU A 80 -1.87 0.39 0.24
N PRO A 81 -0.69 0.76 -0.31
CA PRO A 81 -0.15 0.18 -1.54
C PRO A 81 0.56 -1.13 -1.19
N GLU A 82 -0.12 -2.26 -1.31
CA GLU A 82 0.37 -3.56 -0.87
C GLU A 82 0.86 -4.41 -2.05
N VAL A 83 2.14 -4.75 -2.02
CA VAL A 83 2.69 -5.82 -2.86
C VAL A 83 2.45 -7.15 -2.17
N LEU A 84 1.73 -8.05 -2.87
CA LEU A 84 1.28 -9.32 -2.31
C LEU A 84 2.44 -10.31 -2.18
N MET A 85 2.38 -11.15 -1.14
CA MET A 85 3.37 -12.20 -0.90
C MET A 85 3.15 -13.44 -1.77
N GLU A 86 1.96 -13.60 -2.38
CA GLU A 86 1.68 -14.74 -3.25
C GLU A 86 2.63 -14.77 -4.45
N GLY A 87 3.19 -15.95 -4.73
CA GLY A 87 4.12 -16.17 -5.83
C GLY A 87 5.47 -16.70 -5.38
N ASN A 88 6.42 -16.75 -6.32
CA ASN A 88 7.75 -17.31 -6.13
C ASN A 88 8.88 -16.28 -6.27
N HIS A 89 8.54 -15.00 -6.17
CA HIS A 89 9.49 -13.90 -6.30
C HIS A 89 10.52 -13.90 -5.15
N SER A 90 11.67 -13.31 -5.41
CA SER A 90 12.72 -13.10 -4.40
C SER A 90 12.41 -11.90 -3.49
N ALA A 91 13.09 -11.81 -2.35
CA ALA A 91 13.04 -10.62 -1.50
C ALA A 91 13.54 -9.36 -2.26
N ASP A 92 14.51 -9.52 -3.18
CA ASP A 92 15.01 -8.43 -4.03
C ASP A 92 13.94 -7.94 -5.03
N ASP A 93 13.16 -8.84 -5.62
CA ASP A 93 12.03 -8.48 -6.48
C ASP A 93 10.95 -7.76 -5.67
N CYS A 94 10.62 -8.25 -4.48
CA CYS A 94 9.69 -7.59 -3.57
C CYS A 94 10.17 -6.17 -3.22
N TYR A 95 11.46 -6.02 -2.87
CA TYR A 95 12.06 -4.72 -2.59
C TYR A 95 11.92 -3.74 -3.76
N LYS A 96 12.32 -4.15 -4.96
CA LYS A 96 12.25 -3.33 -6.17
C LYS A 96 10.82 -2.89 -6.47
N LYS A 97 9.88 -3.84 -6.42
CA LYS A 97 8.47 -3.56 -6.74
C LYS A 97 7.78 -2.73 -5.66
N THR A 98 8.04 -3.01 -4.39
CA THR A 98 7.52 -2.18 -3.29
C THR A 98 8.04 -0.75 -3.38
N SER A 99 9.33 -0.57 -3.64
CA SER A 99 9.92 0.78 -3.83
C SER A 99 9.29 1.52 -5.01
N GLU A 100 9.11 0.85 -6.16
CA GLU A 100 8.47 1.42 -7.37
C GLU A 100 7.03 1.87 -7.07
N VAL A 101 6.26 1.00 -6.42
CA VAL A 101 4.85 1.24 -6.09
C VAL A 101 4.69 2.38 -5.09
N ILE A 102 5.49 2.39 -4.02
CA ILE A 102 5.43 3.45 -2.99
C ILE A 102 5.82 4.80 -3.60
N LYS A 103 6.92 4.89 -4.34
CA LYS A 103 7.34 6.15 -5.01
C LYS A 103 6.23 6.67 -5.91
N LYS A 104 5.69 5.82 -6.79
CA LYS A 104 4.59 6.25 -7.67
C LYS A 104 3.34 6.69 -6.88
N CYS A 105 3.06 6.03 -5.74
CA CYS A 105 1.97 6.43 -4.87
C CYS A 105 2.18 7.85 -4.31
N PHE A 106 3.37 8.17 -3.81
CA PHE A 106 3.68 9.50 -3.29
C PHE A 106 3.71 10.57 -4.38
N ASP A 107 4.24 10.28 -5.57
CA ASP A 107 4.15 11.19 -6.73
C ASP A 107 2.69 11.58 -7.01
N GLU A 108 1.76 10.62 -6.97
CA GLU A 108 0.33 10.88 -7.18
C GLU A 108 -0.33 11.62 -6.00
N LEU A 109 0.07 11.33 -4.75
CA LEU A 109 -0.41 12.05 -3.57
C LEU A 109 -0.02 13.54 -3.65
N GLU A 110 1.22 13.84 -3.99
CA GLU A 110 1.71 15.22 -4.18
C GLU A 110 0.99 15.92 -5.34
N LEU A 111 0.84 15.25 -6.49
CA LEU A 111 0.12 15.77 -7.66
C LEU A 111 -1.34 16.14 -7.31
N ASN A 112 -1.98 15.36 -6.45
CA ASN A 112 -3.33 15.59 -5.95
C ASN A 112 -3.38 16.54 -4.72
N LYS A 113 -2.25 17.16 -4.35
CA LYS A 113 -2.13 18.12 -3.24
C LYS A 113 -2.59 17.56 -1.89
N VAL A 114 -2.34 16.28 -1.66
CA VAL A 114 -2.59 15.63 -0.37
C VAL A 114 -1.54 16.13 0.64
N ASP A 115 -1.99 16.55 1.82
CA ASP A 115 -1.07 16.90 2.91
C ASP A 115 -0.43 15.63 3.48
N LEU A 116 0.84 15.41 3.18
CA LEU A 116 1.58 14.21 3.60
C LEU A 116 1.77 14.14 5.10
N LYS A 117 1.71 15.26 5.84
CA LYS A 117 1.76 15.30 7.31
C LYS A 117 0.51 14.72 7.96
N ALA A 118 -0.55 14.54 7.21
CA ALA A 118 -1.82 13.96 7.64
C ALA A 118 -2.13 12.62 6.93
N VAL A 119 -1.09 11.86 6.57
CA VAL A 119 -1.21 10.53 5.94
C VAL A 119 -0.59 9.47 6.85
N THR A 120 -1.19 8.30 6.92
CA THR A 120 -0.56 7.08 7.44
C THR A 120 -0.31 6.11 6.29
N LEU A 121 0.93 5.71 6.09
CA LEU A 121 1.27 4.68 5.12
C LEU A 121 1.08 3.29 5.74
N LYS A 122 0.49 2.35 4.99
CA LYS A 122 0.36 0.95 5.41
C LYS A 122 0.95 0.01 4.35
N PRO A 123 2.28 -0.19 4.34
CA PRO A 123 2.96 -1.04 3.37
C PRO A 123 3.06 -2.49 3.84
N ASN A 124 3.44 -3.38 2.90
CA ASN A 124 3.99 -4.69 3.22
C ASN A 124 5.42 -4.58 3.77
N MET A 125 5.87 -5.60 4.49
CA MET A 125 7.29 -5.86 4.73
C MET A 125 7.94 -6.46 3.49
N ILE A 126 9.26 -6.39 3.37
CA ILE A 126 9.99 -6.98 2.24
C ILE A 126 10.23 -8.46 2.53
N LEU A 127 9.49 -9.30 1.82
CA LEU A 127 9.47 -10.74 2.00
C LEU A 127 9.67 -11.45 0.64
N PRO A 128 10.30 -12.63 0.60
CA PRO A 128 10.19 -13.51 -0.57
C PRO A 128 8.76 -14.00 -0.71
N GLY A 129 8.40 -14.41 -1.91
CA GLY A 129 7.07 -14.97 -2.20
C GLY A 129 6.79 -16.25 -1.40
N SER A 130 5.51 -16.49 -1.08
CA SER A 130 5.08 -17.64 -0.27
C SER A 130 5.41 -19.01 -0.89
N SER A 131 5.66 -19.05 -2.21
CA SER A 131 6.10 -20.25 -2.93
C SER A 131 7.57 -20.20 -3.32
N SER A 132 8.34 -19.25 -2.78
CA SER A 132 9.78 -19.14 -3.02
C SER A 132 10.56 -20.09 -2.14
N ASP A 133 11.63 -20.68 -2.69
CA ASP A 133 12.60 -21.47 -1.92
C ASP A 133 13.60 -20.60 -1.15
N GLU A 134 13.59 -19.28 -1.37
CA GLU A 134 14.47 -18.35 -0.70
C GLU A 134 14.13 -18.27 0.80
N LYS A 135 15.18 -18.40 1.63
CA LYS A 135 15.08 -18.24 3.09
C LYS A 135 15.94 -17.07 3.51
N ILE A 136 15.33 -16.10 4.16
CA ILE A 136 16.02 -14.94 4.74
C ILE A 136 15.66 -14.83 6.22
N SER A 137 16.58 -14.27 7.02
CA SER A 137 16.33 -14.08 8.46
C SER A 137 15.41 -12.89 8.73
N ASN A 138 14.83 -12.86 9.92
CA ASN A 138 14.00 -11.73 10.38
C ASN A 138 14.79 -10.42 10.39
N GLU A 139 16.10 -10.46 10.73
CA GLU A 139 16.98 -9.29 10.68
C GLU A 139 17.15 -8.76 9.25
N GLU A 140 17.27 -9.64 8.26
CA GLU A 140 17.39 -9.21 6.86
C GLU A 140 16.06 -8.69 6.33
N ILE A 141 14.92 -9.28 6.70
CA ILE A 141 13.57 -8.74 6.40
C ILE A 141 13.45 -7.32 6.94
N ALA A 142 13.76 -7.11 8.21
CA ALA A 142 13.69 -5.80 8.85
C ALA A 142 14.61 -4.78 8.17
N LYS A 143 15.86 -5.15 7.91
CA LYS A 143 16.85 -4.31 7.24
C LYS A 143 16.40 -3.88 5.83
N LEU A 144 15.92 -4.83 5.02
CA LEU A 144 15.43 -4.53 3.67
C LEU A 144 14.16 -3.65 3.72
N THR A 145 13.27 -3.92 4.66
CA THR A 145 12.05 -3.14 4.85
C THR A 145 12.37 -1.70 5.24
N VAL A 146 13.21 -1.50 6.25
CA VAL A 146 13.64 -0.15 6.68
C VAL A 146 14.34 0.58 5.56
N LYS A 147 15.23 -0.10 4.82
CA LYS A 147 15.92 0.50 3.66
C LYS A 147 14.93 0.94 2.59
N CYS A 148 14.00 0.07 2.21
CA CYS A 148 12.97 0.39 1.22
C CYS A 148 12.16 1.63 1.62
N LEU A 149 11.72 1.69 2.87
CA LEU A 149 10.93 2.81 3.37
C LEU A 149 11.73 4.11 3.40
N LYS A 150 12.97 4.09 3.89
CA LYS A 150 13.84 5.28 3.90
C LYS A 150 14.13 5.86 2.51
N GLU A 151 14.16 5.01 1.49
CA GLU A 151 14.42 5.42 0.10
C GLU A 151 13.16 5.82 -0.67
N SER A 152 11.97 5.48 -0.15
CA SER A 152 10.72 5.58 -0.92
C SER A 152 9.64 6.43 -0.26
N VAL A 153 9.75 6.71 1.04
CA VAL A 153 8.73 7.46 1.79
C VAL A 153 9.27 8.85 2.13
N PRO A 154 8.53 9.91 1.79
CA PRO A 154 8.88 11.27 2.20
C PRO A 154 8.95 11.42 3.73
N SER A 155 9.91 12.21 4.21
CA SER A 155 10.18 12.38 5.64
C SER A 155 9.06 13.06 6.42
N GLU A 156 8.14 13.74 5.71
CA GLU A 156 6.98 14.40 6.31
C GLU A 156 5.88 13.42 6.76
N VAL A 157 5.88 12.18 6.27
CA VAL A 157 4.87 11.17 6.63
C VAL A 157 5.05 10.76 8.09
N PRO A 158 4.07 11.06 8.95
CA PRO A 158 4.27 10.94 10.41
C PRO A 158 4.14 9.52 10.95
N GLY A 159 3.59 8.59 10.16
CA GLY A 159 3.31 7.25 10.66
C GLY A 159 3.25 6.17 9.59
N ILE A 160 3.77 5.01 9.95
CA ILE A 160 3.72 3.79 9.16
C ILE A 160 3.10 2.69 10.02
N ALA A 161 2.08 2.02 9.48
CA ALA A 161 1.43 0.87 10.10
C ALA A 161 1.59 -0.33 9.17
N PHE A 162 2.18 -1.41 9.64
CA PHE A 162 2.40 -2.59 8.81
C PHE A 162 1.17 -3.51 8.76
N LEU A 163 1.05 -4.24 7.67
CA LEU A 163 0.18 -5.42 7.55
C LEU A 163 1.03 -6.69 7.70
N SER A 164 0.39 -7.81 8.07
CA SER A 164 1.09 -9.09 8.24
C SER A 164 1.62 -9.65 6.91
N GLY A 165 0.95 -9.34 5.78
CA GLY A 165 1.37 -9.79 4.45
C GLY A 165 1.37 -11.30 4.25
N GLY A 166 0.51 -12.03 4.99
CA GLY A 166 0.46 -13.49 4.95
C GLY A 166 1.42 -14.20 5.92
N GLN A 167 2.22 -13.45 6.69
CA GLN A 167 3.01 -14.00 7.81
C GLN A 167 2.07 -14.45 8.94
N THR A 168 2.51 -15.41 9.74
CA THR A 168 1.86 -15.71 11.01
C THR A 168 1.95 -14.52 11.97
N ASP A 169 1.08 -14.47 12.98
CA ASP A 169 1.10 -13.40 13.98
C ASP A 169 2.45 -13.30 14.72
N ILE A 170 3.09 -14.46 14.96
CA ILE A 170 4.41 -14.53 15.61
C ILE A 170 5.47 -13.91 14.68
N GLU A 171 5.59 -14.39 13.44
CA GLU A 171 6.55 -13.88 12.47
C GLU A 171 6.38 -12.38 12.22
N ALA A 172 5.14 -11.93 12.03
CA ALA A 172 4.86 -10.52 11.80
C ALA A 172 5.26 -9.66 13.01
N THR A 173 5.04 -10.15 14.23
CA THR A 173 5.43 -9.47 15.47
C THR A 173 6.95 -9.43 15.65
N GLU A 174 7.63 -10.54 15.41
CA GLU A 174 9.10 -10.61 15.47
C GLU A 174 9.74 -9.64 14.48
N ASN A 175 9.29 -9.65 13.23
CA ASN A 175 9.79 -8.75 12.20
C ASN A 175 9.49 -7.28 12.54
N LEU A 176 8.29 -6.97 13.06
CA LEU A 176 7.93 -5.61 13.46
C LEU A 176 8.81 -5.08 14.61
N ASN A 177 9.18 -5.96 15.55
CA ASN A 177 10.07 -5.58 16.67
C ASN A 177 11.51 -5.27 16.24
N LEU A 178 11.93 -5.70 15.06
CA LEU A 178 13.25 -5.45 14.50
C LEU A 178 13.28 -4.20 13.58
N ILE A 179 12.12 -3.74 13.10
CA ILE A 179 11.94 -2.54 12.29
C ILE A 179 11.93 -1.28 13.17
#